data_72e28ecf0a87a9e2711c5357317ceb80
#
_entry.id   72e28ecf0a87a9e2711c5357317ceb80
#
_cell.length_a   1.000
_cell.length_b   1.000
_cell.length_c   1.000
_cell.angle_alpha   90.00
_cell.angle_beta   90.00
_cell.angle_gamma   90.00
#
_symmetry.space_group_name_H-M   'P 1'
#
loop_
_entity.id
_entity.type
_entity.pdbx_description
1 polymer ?
#
loop_
_entity_poly.entity_id
_entity_poly.type
_entity_poly.pdbx_seq_one_letter_code
_entity_poly.pdbx_strand_id
1 'polypeptide(L)'
;METQLKTIIGLRWWIIALVCLGTIVNYLSRNALGVMAPELKTLLHMNTQQYSYVVGAFQIGYTIMQPVCGLVIDLIGLRLGFALFACLWSATGMLHGLASGWLSLAALRGLMGLSEAVAIPAGMKVVAEWFPNREKSVAVGYFNAGTSLGSLFAPPLVVFLSLRYGWQSAFAVTGAMGFVWAALWYVFYRAPADHKRISDKERATITEGQTPPAAYAQDKRRIREVLGTRRFWAIAQARFFAEPAWQTFSFWIPLYLATERHMDLKQIALFAWLPFLAADLGGLFGGYLSPFLMKRLRVPLIWSRIAGVVLGAFMMIGPACIGLVASPYEAIALFCVGGFAHQMISALVNTLAADVFEPGEVGTAAGFAGMAAWIGGLGFSLMVGALADKIGYTPLFGALGAFDLIGAALLVILMRGVTRDARLQRVGNGAGSAA
;
A
#
# COMPACT_ATOMS: atom_id res chain seq x y z
N MET A 1 -21.30 20.55 -38.06
CA MET A 1 -22.27 20.33 -36.94
C MET A 1 -21.51 19.60 -35.86
N GLU A 2 -20.87 20.32 -34.94
CA GLU A 2 -20.26 19.69 -33.76
C GLU A 2 -21.39 19.25 -32.84
N THR A 3 -21.57 17.94 -32.74
CA THR A 3 -22.44 17.33 -31.70
C THR A 3 -21.89 17.76 -30.36
N GLN A 4 -22.54 18.73 -29.69
CA GLN A 4 -22.22 19.10 -28.30
C GLN A 4 -22.36 17.85 -27.44
N LEU A 5 -21.24 17.27 -27.05
CA LEU A 5 -21.21 16.12 -26.15
C LEU A 5 -21.82 16.58 -24.81
N LYS A 6 -22.86 15.88 -24.33
CA LYS A 6 -23.46 16.17 -23.02
C LYS A 6 -22.40 16.18 -21.93
N THR A 7 -22.36 17.26 -21.14
CA THR A 7 -21.49 17.39 -19.98
C THR A 7 -21.88 16.35 -18.90
N ILE A 8 -20.89 15.79 -18.23
CA ILE A 8 -21.09 14.83 -17.14
C ILE A 8 -20.90 15.59 -15.82
N ILE A 9 -21.92 15.57 -14.98
CA ILE A 9 -21.88 16.21 -13.66
C ILE A 9 -21.00 15.37 -12.73
N GLY A 10 -20.04 16.03 -12.05
CA GLY A 10 -19.16 15.36 -11.10
C GLY A 10 -18.17 14.41 -11.76
N LEU A 11 -17.70 14.73 -12.95
CA LEU A 11 -16.80 13.88 -13.76
C LEU A 11 -15.56 13.43 -12.99
N ARG A 12 -15.00 14.30 -12.12
CA ARG A 12 -13.84 13.95 -11.27
C ARG A 12 -14.08 12.71 -10.39
N TRP A 13 -15.33 12.52 -9.92
CA TRP A 13 -15.71 11.35 -9.10
C TRP A 13 -15.77 10.07 -9.94
N TRP A 14 -16.16 10.16 -11.20
CA TRP A 14 -16.10 9.02 -12.13
C TRP A 14 -14.65 8.65 -12.48
N ILE A 15 -13.77 9.65 -12.63
CA ILE A 15 -12.35 9.40 -12.88
C ILE A 15 -11.71 8.70 -11.67
N ILE A 16 -11.97 9.15 -10.43
CA ILE A 16 -11.40 8.47 -9.26
C ILE A 16 -12.02 7.08 -9.04
N ALA A 17 -13.31 6.89 -9.36
CA ALA A 17 -13.93 5.57 -9.35
C ALA A 17 -13.25 4.61 -10.35
N LEU A 18 -12.88 5.11 -11.54
CA LEU A 18 -12.12 4.33 -12.52
C LEU A 18 -10.71 3.98 -11.99
N VAL A 19 -10.03 4.89 -11.28
CA VAL A 19 -8.75 4.60 -10.62
C VAL A 19 -8.94 3.57 -9.50
N CYS A 20 -9.97 3.72 -8.68
CA CYS A 20 -10.33 2.75 -7.64
C CYS A 20 -10.55 1.34 -8.23
N LEU A 21 -11.32 1.24 -9.32
CA LEU A 21 -11.51 -0.03 -10.04
C LEU A 21 -10.18 -0.61 -10.53
N GLY A 22 -9.28 0.21 -11.06
CA GLY A 22 -7.93 -0.22 -11.47
C GLY A 22 -7.11 -0.76 -10.30
N THR A 23 -7.24 -0.11 -9.15
CA THR A 23 -6.56 -0.55 -7.92
C THR A 23 -7.14 -1.87 -7.41
N ILE A 24 -8.46 -2.06 -7.49
CA ILE A 24 -9.11 -3.35 -7.18
C ILE A 24 -8.52 -4.45 -8.05
N VAL A 25 -8.50 -4.26 -9.37
CA VAL A 25 -7.99 -5.25 -10.33
C VAL A 25 -6.50 -5.53 -10.10
N ASN A 26 -5.69 -4.49 -9.83
CA ASN A 26 -4.28 -4.63 -9.53
C ASN A 26 -4.06 -5.50 -8.28
N TYR A 27 -4.80 -5.25 -7.18
CA TYR A 27 -4.66 -6.02 -5.94
C TYR A 27 -5.25 -7.42 -6.03
N LEU A 28 -6.30 -7.64 -6.83
CA LEU A 28 -6.77 -8.98 -7.16
C LEU A 28 -5.67 -9.82 -7.82
N SER A 29 -5.01 -9.27 -8.85
CA SER A 29 -3.92 -9.93 -9.56
C SER A 29 -2.70 -10.16 -8.68
N ARG A 30 -2.32 -9.16 -7.87
CA ARG A 30 -1.19 -9.23 -6.92
C ARG A 30 -1.38 -10.34 -5.90
N ASN A 31 -2.54 -10.41 -5.26
CA ASN A 31 -2.82 -11.33 -4.17
C ASN A 31 -3.12 -12.76 -4.65
N ALA A 32 -3.37 -12.96 -5.95
CA ALA A 32 -3.60 -14.29 -6.52
C ALA A 32 -2.47 -15.27 -6.20
N LEU A 33 -1.20 -14.82 -6.20
CA LEU A 33 -0.07 -15.66 -5.79
C LEU A 33 -0.17 -16.12 -4.33
N GLY A 34 -0.45 -15.20 -3.41
CA GLY A 34 -0.55 -15.52 -1.98
C GLY A 34 -1.66 -16.54 -1.71
N VAL A 35 -2.82 -16.36 -2.34
CA VAL A 35 -3.96 -17.28 -2.23
C VAL A 35 -3.63 -18.66 -2.80
N MET A 36 -2.92 -18.70 -3.95
CA MET A 36 -2.52 -19.94 -4.62
C MET A 36 -1.21 -20.55 -4.08
N ALA A 37 -0.56 -19.90 -3.10
CA ALA A 37 0.75 -20.33 -2.60
C ALA A 37 0.80 -21.81 -2.15
N PRO A 38 -0.19 -22.34 -1.40
CA PRO A 38 -0.18 -23.76 -1.00
C PRO A 38 -0.19 -24.70 -2.19
N GLU A 39 -1.04 -24.44 -3.18
CA GLU A 39 -1.18 -25.27 -4.38
C GLU A 39 0.05 -25.14 -5.27
N LEU A 40 0.52 -23.93 -5.54
CA LEU A 40 1.71 -23.69 -6.37
C LEU A 40 2.98 -24.28 -5.75
N LYS A 41 3.12 -24.23 -4.42
CA LYS A 41 4.26 -24.83 -3.72
C LYS A 41 4.33 -26.34 -3.98
N THR A 42 3.19 -27.01 -3.98
CA THR A 42 3.09 -28.45 -4.28
C THR A 42 3.31 -28.75 -5.76
N LEU A 43 2.62 -28.02 -6.65
CA LEU A 43 2.65 -28.27 -8.11
C LEU A 43 4.03 -27.97 -8.73
N LEU A 44 4.68 -26.93 -8.27
CA LEU A 44 5.99 -26.50 -8.79
C LEU A 44 7.17 -27.02 -7.93
N HIS A 45 6.90 -27.96 -6.99
CA HIS A 45 7.88 -28.57 -6.09
C HIS A 45 8.77 -27.53 -5.39
N MET A 46 8.18 -26.44 -4.91
CA MET A 46 8.91 -25.36 -4.25
C MET A 46 9.03 -25.61 -2.75
N ASN A 47 10.22 -25.38 -2.20
CA ASN A 47 10.38 -25.22 -0.76
C ASN A 47 10.02 -23.80 -0.30
N THR A 48 9.92 -23.57 1.01
CA THR A 48 9.52 -22.28 1.59
C THR A 48 10.49 -21.16 1.23
N GLN A 49 11.78 -21.46 1.13
CA GLN A 49 12.80 -20.49 0.71
C GLN A 49 12.66 -20.07 -0.75
N GLN A 50 12.39 -21.01 -1.66
CA GLN A 50 12.13 -20.70 -3.08
C GLN A 50 10.87 -19.84 -3.23
N TYR A 51 9.81 -20.11 -2.45
CA TYR A 51 8.63 -19.28 -2.41
C TYR A 51 8.95 -17.85 -1.93
N SER A 52 9.81 -17.69 -0.92
CA SER A 52 10.23 -16.34 -0.49
C SER A 52 11.02 -15.59 -1.58
N TYR A 53 11.79 -16.26 -2.42
CA TYR A 53 12.44 -15.64 -3.57
C TYR A 53 11.43 -15.18 -4.63
N VAL A 54 10.37 -15.96 -4.86
CA VAL A 54 9.26 -15.57 -5.76
C VAL A 54 8.56 -14.31 -5.25
N VAL A 55 8.25 -14.25 -3.96
CA VAL A 55 7.66 -13.04 -3.32
C VAL A 55 8.66 -11.89 -3.35
N GLY A 56 9.93 -12.14 -3.01
CA GLY A 56 11.00 -11.14 -2.99
C GLY A 56 11.29 -10.54 -4.36
N ALA A 57 11.22 -11.32 -5.43
CA ALA A 57 11.41 -10.83 -6.80
C ALA A 57 10.38 -9.72 -7.15
N PHE A 58 9.12 -9.89 -6.77
CA PHE A 58 8.10 -8.87 -6.91
C PHE A 58 8.45 -7.61 -6.11
N GLN A 59 8.81 -7.78 -4.84
CA GLN A 59 9.12 -6.66 -3.95
C GLN A 59 10.32 -5.86 -4.43
N ILE A 60 11.37 -6.52 -4.95
CA ILE A 60 12.54 -5.87 -5.55
C ILE A 60 12.13 -5.07 -6.79
N GLY A 61 11.41 -5.71 -7.72
CA GLY A 61 10.93 -5.05 -8.94
C GLY A 61 10.09 -3.81 -8.62
N TYR A 62 9.16 -3.94 -7.69
CA TYR A 62 8.28 -2.85 -7.26
C TYR A 62 9.05 -1.70 -6.61
N THR A 63 10.00 -2.01 -5.71
CA THR A 63 10.82 -1.00 -5.00
C THR A 63 11.66 -0.18 -5.96
N ILE A 64 12.32 -0.84 -6.92
CA ILE A 64 13.18 -0.18 -7.91
C ILE A 64 12.36 0.69 -8.85
N MET A 65 11.23 0.18 -9.32
CA MET A 65 10.47 0.83 -10.39
C MET A 65 9.52 1.92 -9.87
N GLN A 66 9.15 1.93 -8.60
CA GLN A 66 8.20 2.93 -8.05
C GLN A 66 8.62 4.39 -8.32
N PRO A 67 9.85 4.83 -8.06
CA PRO A 67 10.28 6.17 -8.43
C PRO A 67 10.39 6.38 -9.95
N VAL A 68 10.78 5.34 -10.71
CA VAL A 68 10.94 5.40 -12.16
C VAL A 68 9.60 5.55 -12.87
N CYS A 69 8.56 4.87 -12.40
CA CYS A 69 7.21 4.98 -12.96
C CYS A 69 6.68 6.41 -12.97
N GLY A 70 6.95 7.18 -11.92
CA GLY A 70 6.58 8.59 -11.86
C GLY A 70 7.20 9.40 -13.00
N LEU A 71 8.52 9.21 -13.23
CA LEU A 71 9.24 9.87 -14.32
C LEU A 71 8.70 9.45 -15.71
N VAL A 72 8.44 8.17 -15.91
CA VAL A 72 7.89 7.67 -17.18
C VAL A 72 6.52 8.28 -17.45
N ILE A 73 5.62 8.32 -16.45
CA ILE A 73 4.30 8.96 -16.60
C ILE A 73 4.43 10.46 -16.93
N ASP A 74 5.42 11.14 -16.36
CA ASP A 74 5.63 12.54 -16.65
C ASP A 74 6.11 12.78 -18.09
N LEU A 75 6.91 11.85 -18.65
CA LEU A 75 7.45 11.92 -20.00
C LEU A 75 6.40 11.58 -21.08
N ILE A 76 5.67 10.47 -20.93
CA ILE A 76 4.75 9.96 -21.98
C ILE A 76 3.28 10.32 -21.71
N GLY A 77 3.02 10.99 -20.60
CA GLY A 77 1.68 11.36 -20.16
C GLY A 77 0.95 10.25 -19.40
N LEU A 78 0.12 10.66 -18.43
CA LEU A 78 -0.58 9.76 -17.51
C LEU A 78 -1.52 8.80 -18.23
N ARG A 79 -2.21 9.27 -19.29
CA ARG A 79 -3.17 8.43 -20.04
C ARG A 79 -2.52 7.21 -20.68
N LEU A 80 -1.44 7.44 -21.44
CA LEU A 80 -0.74 6.37 -22.13
C LEU A 80 0.12 5.56 -21.16
N GLY A 81 0.85 6.23 -20.27
CA GLY A 81 1.74 5.58 -19.31
C GLY A 81 1.02 4.59 -18.43
N PHE A 82 -0.09 5.00 -17.79
CA PHE A 82 -0.84 4.09 -16.92
C PHE A 82 -1.45 2.92 -17.68
N ALA A 83 -1.97 3.15 -18.92
CA ALA A 83 -2.49 2.08 -19.76
C ALA A 83 -1.40 1.06 -20.16
N LEU A 84 -0.21 1.51 -20.56
CA LEU A 84 0.90 0.63 -20.94
C LEU A 84 1.36 -0.24 -19.78
N PHE A 85 1.57 0.36 -18.61
CA PHE A 85 1.93 -0.40 -17.41
C PHE A 85 0.82 -1.38 -17.02
N ALA A 86 -0.47 -0.99 -17.19
CA ALA A 86 -1.59 -1.87 -16.96
C ALA A 86 -1.58 -3.09 -17.89
N CYS A 87 -1.31 -2.88 -19.17
CA CYS A 87 -1.14 -3.97 -20.11
C CYS A 87 0.04 -4.88 -19.74
N LEU A 88 1.16 -4.33 -19.27
CA LEU A 88 2.34 -5.09 -18.86
C LEU A 88 2.05 -5.97 -17.63
N TRP A 89 1.43 -5.41 -16.57
CA TRP A 89 1.10 -6.26 -15.41
C TRP A 89 0.03 -7.28 -15.72
N SER A 90 -0.91 -6.96 -16.63
CA SER A 90 -1.94 -7.89 -17.08
C SER A 90 -1.35 -9.06 -17.85
N ALA A 91 -0.43 -8.77 -18.80
CA ALA A 91 0.28 -9.80 -19.56
C ALA A 91 1.12 -10.69 -18.62
N THR A 92 1.93 -10.07 -17.75
CA THR A 92 2.74 -10.83 -16.78
C THR A 92 1.86 -11.61 -15.80
N GLY A 93 0.73 -11.05 -15.36
CA GLY A 93 -0.26 -11.74 -14.54
C GLY A 93 -0.79 -13.00 -15.20
N MET A 94 -1.22 -12.92 -16.46
CA MET A 94 -1.68 -14.09 -17.22
C MET A 94 -0.58 -15.13 -17.44
N LEU A 95 0.64 -14.68 -17.73
CA LEU A 95 1.79 -15.57 -17.95
C LEU A 95 2.16 -16.41 -16.73
N HIS A 96 1.77 -16.01 -15.50
CA HIS A 96 1.96 -16.84 -14.30
C HIS A 96 1.31 -18.22 -14.46
N GLY A 97 0.19 -18.33 -15.20
CA GLY A 97 -0.45 -19.60 -15.50
C GLY A 97 0.39 -20.56 -16.36
N LEU A 98 1.48 -20.09 -16.97
CA LEU A 98 2.43 -20.86 -17.78
C LEU A 98 3.74 -21.16 -17.04
N ALA A 99 3.84 -20.79 -15.75
CA ALA A 99 5.04 -21.05 -14.98
C ALA A 99 5.30 -22.55 -14.82
N SER A 100 6.50 -23.00 -15.19
CA SER A 100 6.93 -24.42 -15.15
C SER A 100 7.79 -24.75 -13.94
N GLY A 101 8.14 -23.77 -13.12
CA GLY A 101 8.95 -23.93 -11.90
C GLY A 101 9.11 -22.61 -11.17
N TRP A 102 9.74 -22.67 -9.98
CA TRP A 102 9.88 -21.51 -9.12
C TRP A 102 10.66 -20.35 -9.76
N LEU A 103 11.66 -20.65 -10.59
CA LEU A 103 12.49 -19.61 -11.23
C LEU A 103 11.71 -18.83 -12.30
N SER A 104 10.92 -19.53 -13.14
CA SER A 104 10.05 -18.87 -14.11
C SER A 104 8.97 -18.04 -13.41
N LEU A 105 8.42 -18.56 -12.31
CA LEU A 105 7.45 -17.82 -11.48
C LEU A 105 8.10 -16.59 -10.84
N ALA A 106 9.33 -16.69 -10.32
CA ALA A 106 10.06 -15.55 -9.74
C ALA A 106 10.35 -14.47 -10.80
N ALA A 107 10.77 -14.87 -12.01
CA ALA A 107 11.00 -13.93 -13.11
C ALA A 107 9.72 -13.17 -13.49
N LEU A 108 8.59 -13.88 -13.62
CA LEU A 108 7.28 -13.26 -13.89
C LEU A 108 6.83 -12.35 -12.75
N ARG A 109 7.06 -12.73 -11.49
CA ARG A 109 6.77 -11.87 -10.32
C ARG A 109 7.63 -10.62 -10.32
N GLY A 110 8.90 -10.70 -10.67
CA GLY A 110 9.78 -9.54 -10.82
C GLY A 110 9.26 -8.57 -11.90
N LEU A 111 8.91 -9.09 -13.08
CA LEU A 111 8.32 -8.29 -14.16
C LEU A 111 6.98 -7.67 -13.75
N MET A 112 6.15 -8.43 -13.03
CA MET A 112 4.89 -7.91 -12.49
C MET A 112 5.13 -6.79 -11.48
N GLY A 113 6.10 -6.95 -10.57
CA GLY A 113 6.50 -5.91 -9.62
C GLY A 113 6.96 -4.63 -10.31
N LEU A 114 7.78 -4.73 -11.35
CA LEU A 114 8.20 -3.59 -12.18
C LEU A 114 7.00 -2.87 -12.81
N SER A 115 6.01 -3.59 -13.29
CA SER A 115 4.85 -3.01 -13.98
C SER A 115 3.78 -2.48 -13.03
N GLU A 116 3.53 -3.13 -11.89
CA GLU A 116 2.52 -2.71 -10.92
C GLU A 116 2.93 -1.49 -10.08
N ALA A 117 4.21 -1.19 -10.00
CA ALA A 117 4.74 -0.05 -9.24
C ALA A 117 4.17 1.30 -9.66
N VAL A 118 3.60 1.39 -10.86
CA VAL A 118 2.95 2.59 -11.40
C VAL A 118 1.68 3.00 -10.65
N ALA A 119 0.98 2.07 -10.01
CA ALA A 119 -0.37 2.28 -9.50
C ALA A 119 -0.45 3.46 -8.50
N ILE A 120 0.50 3.54 -7.57
CA ILE A 120 0.52 4.62 -6.57
C ILE A 120 0.88 5.98 -7.20
N PRO A 121 1.99 6.14 -7.95
CA PRO A 121 2.32 7.40 -8.61
C PRO A 121 1.21 7.89 -9.55
N ALA A 122 0.63 6.99 -10.36
CA ALA A 122 -0.45 7.34 -11.27
C ALA A 122 -1.72 7.79 -10.54
N GLY A 123 -2.15 7.03 -9.52
CA GLY A 123 -3.32 7.38 -8.71
C GLY A 123 -3.16 8.74 -8.03
N MET A 124 -2.00 9.00 -7.43
CA MET A 124 -1.70 10.29 -6.80
C MET A 124 -1.66 11.44 -7.83
N LYS A 125 -1.15 11.20 -9.03
CA LYS A 125 -1.16 12.19 -10.10
C LYS A 125 -2.58 12.52 -10.58
N VAL A 126 -3.46 11.50 -10.71
CA VAL A 126 -4.89 11.75 -10.99
C VAL A 126 -5.53 12.63 -9.92
N VAL A 127 -5.28 12.32 -8.63
CA VAL A 127 -5.81 13.14 -7.53
C VAL A 127 -5.29 14.57 -7.60
N ALA A 128 -4.00 14.75 -7.92
CA ALA A 128 -3.40 16.07 -8.05
C ALA A 128 -4.01 16.89 -9.19
N GLU A 129 -4.28 16.25 -10.34
CA GLU A 129 -4.80 16.92 -11.55
C GLU A 129 -6.32 17.17 -11.51
N TRP A 130 -7.10 16.26 -10.89
CA TRP A 130 -8.56 16.26 -10.96
C TRP A 130 -9.28 16.82 -9.75
N PHE A 131 -8.58 17.02 -8.61
CA PHE A 131 -9.23 17.42 -7.37
C PHE A 131 -8.70 18.72 -6.79
N PRO A 132 -9.59 19.65 -6.34
CA PRO A 132 -9.18 20.83 -5.59
C PRO A 132 -8.58 20.41 -4.26
N ASN A 133 -7.72 21.25 -3.66
CA ASN A 133 -7.01 20.91 -2.42
C ASN A 133 -7.90 20.42 -1.28
N ARG A 134 -9.12 20.97 -1.16
CA ARG A 134 -10.10 20.58 -0.12
C ARG A 134 -10.65 19.17 -0.27
N GLU A 135 -10.63 18.59 -1.48
CA GLU A 135 -11.22 17.27 -1.77
C GLU A 135 -10.15 16.17 -1.98
N LYS A 136 -8.86 16.51 -2.07
CA LYS A 136 -7.77 15.56 -2.36
C LYS A 136 -7.71 14.41 -1.35
N SER A 137 -7.90 14.68 -0.06
CA SER A 137 -7.89 13.63 0.98
C SER A 137 -9.01 12.61 0.80
N VAL A 138 -10.19 13.07 0.37
CA VAL A 138 -11.33 12.19 0.08
C VAL A 138 -11.04 11.34 -1.15
N ALA A 139 -10.49 11.93 -2.21
CA ALA A 139 -10.11 11.23 -3.43
C ALA A 139 -9.02 10.16 -3.17
N VAL A 140 -8.02 10.46 -2.33
CA VAL A 140 -7.03 9.47 -1.87
C VAL A 140 -7.70 8.34 -1.09
N GLY A 141 -8.71 8.64 -0.29
CA GLY A 141 -9.52 7.64 0.42
C GLY A 141 -10.20 6.66 -0.54
N TYR A 142 -10.83 7.14 -1.61
CA TYR A 142 -11.41 6.28 -2.66
C TYR A 142 -10.36 5.43 -3.37
N PHE A 143 -9.21 6.02 -3.70
CA PHE A 143 -8.09 5.28 -4.29
C PHE A 143 -7.62 4.15 -3.36
N ASN A 144 -7.41 4.43 -2.08
CA ASN A 144 -6.95 3.45 -1.10
C ASN A 144 -8.01 2.36 -0.82
N ALA A 145 -9.30 2.69 -0.85
CA ALA A 145 -10.36 1.70 -0.71
C ALA A 145 -10.27 0.60 -1.79
N GLY A 146 -9.77 0.94 -2.99
CA GLY A 146 -9.51 -0.05 -4.04
C GLY A 146 -8.50 -1.11 -3.63
N THR A 147 -7.47 -0.78 -2.83
CA THR A 147 -6.46 -1.74 -2.38
C THR A 147 -7.07 -2.80 -1.46
N SER A 148 -7.90 -2.37 -0.54
CA SER A 148 -8.58 -3.22 0.41
C SER A 148 -9.65 -4.09 -0.24
N LEU A 149 -10.48 -3.50 -1.09
CA LEU A 149 -11.50 -4.25 -1.84
C LEU A 149 -10.86 -5.31 -2.73
N GLY A 150 -9.75 -4.99 -3.42
CA GLY A 150 -9.00 -5.96 -4.21
C GLY A 150 -8.48 -7.12 -3.37
N SER A 151 -7.91 -6.84 -2.21
CA SER A 151 -7.40 -7.85 -1.27
C SER A 151 -8.52 -8.70 -0.67
N LEU A 152 -9.67 -8.08 -0.38
CA LEU A 152 -10.84 -8.75 0.18
C LEU A 152 -11.49 -9.72 -0.83
N PHE A 153 -11.60 -9.32 -2.09
CA PHE A 153 -12.20 -10.17 -3.12
C PHE A 153 -11.23 -11.20 -3.71
N ALA A 154 -9.92 -11.07 -3.52
CA ALA A 154 -8.95 -11.99 -4.09
C ALA A 154 -9.14 -13.45 -3.61
N PRO A 155 -9.21 -13.78 -2.30
CA PRO A 155 -9.34 -15.16 -1.88
C PRO A 155 -10.58 -15.86 -2.44
N PRO A 156 -11.82 -15.35 -2.30
CA PRO A 156 -12.99 -16.04 -2.83
C PRO A 156 -12.97 -16.19 -4.35
N LEU A 157 -12.57 -15.15 -5.10
CA LEU A 157 -12.52 -15.20 -6.55
C LEU A 157 -11.47 -16.17 -7.06
N VAL A 158 -10.25 -16.07 -6.56
CA VAL A 158 -9.10 -16.89 -6.98
C VAL A 158 -9.36 -18.37 -6.69
N VAL A 159 -9.87 -18.68 -5.50
CA VAL A 159 -10.19 -20.06 -5.13
C VAL A 159 -11.35 -20.62 -5.96
N PHE A 160 -12.42 -19.83 -6.20
CA PHE A 160 -13.51 -20.23 -7.06
C PHE A 160 -13.02 -20.61 -8.46
N LEU A 161 -12.17 -19.76 -9.05
CA LEU A 161 -11.59 -20.01 -10.38
C LEU A 161 -10.70 -21.24 -10.38
N SER A 162 -9.82 -21.39 -9.38
CA SER A 162 -8.91 -22.53 -9.28
C SER A 162 -9.66 -23.85 -9.13
N LEU A 163 -10.65 -23.94 -8.24
CA LEU A 163 -11.42 -25.17 -8.01
C LEU A 163 -12.30 -25.56 -9.22
N ARG A 164 -12.79 -24.57 -9.99
CA ARG A 164 -13.72 -24.84 -11.10
C ARG A 164 -13.01 -25.06 -12.43
N TYR A 165 -11.91 -24.34 -12.67
CA TYR A 165 -11.27 -24.27 -13.99
C TYR A 165 -9.75 -24.53 -13.95
N GLY A 166 -9.20 -24.88 -12.78
CA GLY A 166 -7.77 -25.07 -12.56
C GLY A 166 -7.04 -23.78 -12.17
N TRP A 167 -5.91 -23.93 -11.50
CA TRP A 167 -5.14 -22.80 -10.95
C TRP A 167 -4.69 -21.76 -11.98
N GLN A 168 -4.42 -22.19 -13.22
CA GLN A 168 -4.04 -21.30 -14.32
C GLN A 168 -5.13 -20.26 -14.61
N SER A 169 -6.40 -20.66 -14.46
CA SER A 169 -7.55 -19.78 -14.71
C SER A 169 -7.59 -18.59 -13.75
N ALA A 170 -7.14 -18.77 -12.50
CA ALA A 170 -7.06 -17.69 -11.51
C ALA A 170 -6.14 -16.55 -12.01
N PHE A 171 -4.98 -16.88 -12.56
CA PHE A 171 -4.06 -15.90 -13.14
C PHE A 171 -4.54 -15.35 -14.48
N ALA A 172 -5.08 -16.22 -15.34
CA ALA A 172 -5.59 -15.80 -16.65
C ALA A 172 -6.73 -14.78 -16.52
N VAL A 173 -7.71 -15.03 -15.65
CA VAL A 173 -8.87 -14.16 -15.47
C VAL A 173 -8.48 -12.86 -14.77
N THR A 174 -7.73 -12.93 -13.67
CA THR A 174 -7.32 -11.72 -12.96
C THR A 174 -6.40 -10.83 -13.81
N GLY A 175 -5.53 -11.43 -14.63
CA GLY A 175 -4.73 -10.70 -15.61
C GLY A 175 -5.57 -10.11 -16.74
N ALA A 176 -6.53 -10.87 -17.29
CA ALA A 176 -7.42 -10.39 -18.35
C ALA A 176 -8.27 -9.18 -17.89
N MET A 177 -8.72 -9.16 -16.63
CA MET A 177 -9.43 -8.01 -16.07
C MET A 177 -8.61 -6.73 -16.16
N GLY A 178 -7.28 -6.82 -16.02
CA GLY A 178 -6.39 -5.68 -16.17
C GLY A 178 -6.34 -5.11 -17.59
N PHE A 179 -6.40 -5.95 -18.63
CA PHE A 179 -6.51 -5.47 -20.01
C PHE A 179 -7.84 -4.74 -20.27
N VAL A 180 -8.94 -5.29 -19.74
CA VAL A 180 -10.25 -4.64 -19.83
C VAL A 180 -10.19 -3.26 -19.15
N TRP A 181 -9.62 -3.19 -17.95
CA TRP A 181 -9.44 -1.94 -17.25
C TRP A 181 -8.53 -0.96 -18.02
N ALA A 182 -7.41 -1.42 -18.57
CA ALA A 182 -6.50 -0.60 -19.37
C ALA A 182 -7.20 0.02 -20.58
N ALA A 183 -8.06 -0.75 -21.26
CA ALA A 183 -8.88 -0.25 -22.36
C ALA A 183 -9.88 0.83 -21.88
N LEU A 184 -10.61 0.56 -20.79
CA LEU A 184 -11.52 1.54 -20.18
C LEU A 184 -10.77 2.81 -19.79
N TRP A 185 -9.61 2.67 -19.13
CA TRP A 185 -8.76 3.80 -18.78
C TRP A 185 -8.36 4.62 -20.01
N TYR A 186 -7.82 3.97 -21.02
CA TYR A 186 -7.35 4.65 -22.24
C TYR A 186 -8.48 5.35 -22.99
N VAL A 187 -9.69 4.80 -23.01
CA VAL A 187 -10.84 5.39 -23.67
C VAL A 187 -11.41 6.58 -22.88
N PHE A 188 -11.61 6.39 -21.56
CA PHE A 188 -12.36 7.36 -20.74
C PHE A 188 -11.50 8.43 -20.09
N TYR A 189 -10.23 8.15 -19.77
CA TYR A 189 -9.39 9.15 -19.14
C TYR A 189 -8.85 10.18 -20.15
N ARG A 190 -8.91 11.44 -19.76
CA ARG A 190 -8.21 12.58 -20.37
C ARG A 190 -7.80 13.52 -19.23
N ALA A 191 -6.79 14.37 -19.48
CA ALA A 191 -6.49 15.43 -18.53
C ALA A 191 -7.66 16.44 -18.44
N PRO A 192 -7.86 17.13 -17.30
CA PRO A 192 -8.96 18.10 -17.14
C PRO A 192 -8.98 19.17 -18.23
N ALA A 193 -7.79 19.59 -18.72
CA ALA A 193 -7.68 20.56 -19.80
C ALA A 193 -8.28 20.05 -21.13
N ASP A 194 -8.10 18.77 -21.43
CA ASP A 194 -8.44 18.16 -22.72
C ASP A 194 -9.79 17.42 -22.71
N HIS A 195 -10.44 17.33 -21.54
CA HIS A 195 -11.65 16.52 -21.43
C HIS A 195 -12.89 17.27 -21.93
N LYS A 196 -13.46 16.80 -23.05
CA LYS A 196 -14.58 17.46 -23.77
C LYS A 196 -15.93 17.43 -23.03
N ARG A 197 -16.09 16.58 -22.01
CA ARG A 197 -17.35 16.40 -21.26
C ARG A 197 -17.33 17.05 -19.87
N ILE A 198 -16.27 17.78 -19.51
CA ILE A 198 -16.20 18.52 -18.25
C ILE A 198 -16.97 19.83 -18.38
N SER A 199 -17.73 20.22 -17.37
CA SER A 199 -18.38 21.52 -17.33
C SER A 199 -17.38 22.62 -16.94
N ASP A 200 -17.58 23.86 -17.42
CA ASP A 200 -16.73 25.00 -17.08
C ASP A 200 -16.73 25.26 -15.55
N LYS A 201 -17.89 25.07 -14.90
CA LYS A 201 -18.01 25.16 -13.44
C LYS A 201 -17.13 24.14 -12.73
N GLU A 202 -17.12 22.89 -13.20
CA GLU A 202 -16.30 21.84 -12.59
C GLU A 202 -14.81 22.07 -12.87
N ARG A 203 -14.46 22.55 -14.07
CA ARG A 203 -13.09 22.94 -14.42
C ARG A 203 -12.58 24.06 -13.50
N ALA A 204 -13.39 25.09 -13.26
CA ALA A 204 -13.07 26.16 -12.31
C ALA A 204 -12.88 25.61 -10.88
N THR A 205 -13.76 24.69 -10.45
CA THR A 205 -13.65 24.03 -9.13
C THR A 205 -12.33 23.23 -9.00
N ILE A 206 -11.91 22.50 -10.03
CA ILE A 206 -10.68 21.71 -10.03
C ILE A 206 -9.46 22.61 -9.88
N THR A 207 -9.42 23.73 -10.58
CA THR A 207 -8.28 24.68 -10.56
C THR A 207 -8.23 25.54 -9.30
N GLU A 208 -9.30 25.56 -8.50
CA GLU A 208 -9.37 26.36 -7.27
C GLU A 208 -8.30 25.93 -6.26
N GLY A 209 -7.37 26.81 -5.97
CA GLY A 209 -6.28 26.58 -5.01
C GLY A 209 -5.17 25.63 -5.49
N GLN A 210 -5.15 25.24 -6.77
CA GLN A 210 -4.04 24.47 -7.32
C GLN A 210 -2.82 25.36 -7.56
N THR A 211 -1.66 24.91 -7.10
CA THR A 211 -0.37 25.53 -7.45
C THR A 211 0.07 25.03 -8.82
N PRO A 212 0.53 25.91 -9.74
CA PRO A 212 0.99 25.48 -11.06
C PRO A 212 2.08 24.40 -10.98
N PRO A 213 2.10 23.40 -11.88
CA PRO A 213 3.07 22.30 -11.86
C PRO A 213 4.55 22.72 -11.91
N ALA A 214 4.86 23.88 -12.44
CA ALA A 214 6.22 24.42 -12.53
C ALA A 214 6.89 24.70 -11.16
N ALA A 215 6.13 24.74 -10.06
CA ALA A 215 6.66 24.95 -8.72
C ALA A 215 7.25 23.67 -8.07
N TYR A 216 7.09 22.50 -8.70
CA TYR A 216 7.51 21.20 -8.17
C TYR A 216 8.72 20.61 -8.89
N ALA A 217 9.57 21.42 -9.55
CA ALA A 217 10.86 20.92 -10.03
C ALA A 217 11.60 20.28 -8.85
N GLN A 218 11.84 18.97 -8.93
CA GLN A 218 12.57 18.22 -7.89
C GLN A 218 14.00 18.76 -7.83
N ASP A 219 14.24 19.68 -6.92
CA ASP A 219 15.59 20.14 -6.64
C ASP A 219 16.32 19.03 -5.87
N LYS A 220 17.43 18.51 -6.44
CA LYS A 220 18.28 17.48 -5.79
C LYS A 220 18.78 17.92 -4.41
N ARG A 221 18.93 19.22 -4.16
CA ARG A 221 19.23 19.79 -2.84
C ARG A 221 18.13 19.46 -1.84
N ARG A 222 16.88 19.62 -2.25
CA ARG A 222 15.70 19.37 -1.40
C ARG A 222 15.60 17.91 -0.94
N ILE A 223 15.93 16.93 -1.82
CA ILE A 223 15.96 15.52 -1.45
C ILE A 223 17.00 15.28 -0.34
N ARG A 224 18.23 15.79 -0.50
CA ARG A 224 19.29 15.63 0.50
C ARG A 224 18.94 16.28 1.84
N GLU A 225 18.30 17.43 1.81
CA GLU A 225 17.82 18.14 2.99
C GLU A 225 16.77 17.33 3.74
N VAL A 226 15.76 16.79 3.06
CA VAL A 226 14.72 15.94 3.66
C VAL A 226 15.32 14.68 4.27
N LEU A 227 16.16 13.95 3.52
CA LEU A 227 16.78 12.71 3.98
C LEU A 227 17.77 12.93 5.14
N GLY A 228 18.35 14.13 5.27
CA GLY A 228 19.23 14.51 6.39
C GLY A 228 18.48 14.80 7.69
N THR A 229 17.15 14.90 7.68
CA THR A 229 16.37 15.28 8.85
C THR A 229 16.04 14.11 9.78
N ARG A 230 16.06 14.37 11.08
CA ARG A 230 15.64 13.41 12.11
C ARG A 230 14.17 13.01 11.97
N ARG A 231 13.31 13.93 11.51
CA ARG A 231 11.88 13.68 11.25
C ARG A 231 11.67 12.68 10.12
N PHE A 232 12.51 12.71 9.07
CA PHE A 232 12.47 11.72 8.00
C PHE A 232 12.77 10.31 8.53
N TRP A 233 13.86 10.15 9.28
CA TRP A 233 14.25 8.85 9.82
C TRP A 233 13.27 8.32 10.86
N ALA A 234 12.58 9.20 11.60
CA ALA A 234 11.49 8.79 12.48
C ALA A 234 10.35 8.09 11.73
N ILE A 235 9.99 8.61 10.55
CA ILE A 235 8.91 8.06 9.71
C ILE A 235 9.40 6.86 8.91
N ALA A 236 10.57 6.95 8.28
CA ALA A 236 11.11 5.89 7.42
C ALA A 236 11.32 4.57 8.18
N GLN A 237 11.89 4.63 9.39
CA GLN A 237 12.08 3.45 10.22
C GLN A 237 10.75 2.88 10.75
N ALA A 238 9.78 3.74 11.11
CA ALA A 238 8.46 3.26 11.52
C ALA A 238 7.76 2.51 10.37
N ARG A 239 7.90 2.99 9.13
CA ARG A 239 7.42 2.31 7.94
C ARG A 239 8.17 1.00 7.65
N PHE A 240 9.50 1.01 7.83
CA PHE A 240 10.35 -0.17 7.64
C PHE A 240 9.93 -1.32 8.56
N PHE A 241 9.70 -1.03 9.85
CA PHE A 241 9.32 -2.05 10.84
C PHE A 241 7.85 -2.46 10.76
N ALA A 242 6.95 -1.62 10.27
CA ALA A 242 5.53 -1.95 10.16
C ALA A 242 5.18 -2.76 8.90
N GLU A 243 5.85 -2.55 7.77
CA GLU A 243 5.51 -3.18 6.50
C GLU A 243 5.58 -4.71 6.49
N PRO A 244 6.48 -5.39 7.24
CA PRO A 244 6.50 -6.84 7.37
C PRO A 244 5.15 -7.47 7.69
N ALA A 245 4.34 -6.81 8.51
CA ALA A 245 2.98 -7.29 8.85
C ALA A 245 2.08 -7.37 7.62
N TRP A 246 2.02 -6.31 6.80
CA TRP A 246 1.21 -6.28 5.58
C TRP A 246 1.65 -7.32 4.55
N GLN A 247 2.96 -7.45 4.35
CA GLN A 247 3.52 -8.43 3.41
C GLN A 247 3.24 -9.86 3.88
N THR A 248 3.29 -10.10 5.20
CA THR A 248 2.91 -11.40 5.79
C THR A 248 1.44 -11.71 5.52
N PHE A 249 0.55 -10.76 5.72
CA PHE A 249 -0.88 -10.95 5.49
C PHE A 249 -1.18 -11.24 4.01
N SER A 250 -0.51 -10.55 3.11
CA SER A 250 -0.74 -10.70 1.67
C SER A 250 -0.19 -12.00 1.08
N PHE A 251 0.96 -12.47 1.54
CA PHE A 251 1.68 -13.57 0.88
C PHE A 251 1.87 -14.81 1.73
N TRP A 252 1.82 -14.72 3.07
CA TRP A 252 2.17 -15.84 3.94
C TRP A 252 0.98 -16.43 4.71
N ILE A 253 -0.09 -15.66 4.97
CA ILE A 253 -1.26 -16.20 5.71
C ILE A 253 -1.87 -17.42 5.02
N PRO A 254 -2.19 -17.42 3.71
CA PRO A 254 -2.80 -18.58 3.08
C PRO A 254 -1.91 -19.82 3.17
N LEU A 255 -0.59 -19.64 2.97
CA LEU A 255 0.37 -20.72 3.09
C LEU A 255 0.42 -21.27 4.52
N TYR A 256 0.52 -20.40 5.54
CA TYR A 256 0.51 -20.79 6.96
C TYR A 256 -0.76 -21.53 7.34
N LEU A 257 -1.94 -21.04 6.92
CA LEU A 257 -3.21 -21.68 7.22
C LEU A 257 -3.31 -23.09 6.60
N ALA A 258 -2.75 -23.26 5.39
CA ALA A 258 -2.72 -24.58 4.73
C ALA A 258 -1.70 -25.53 5.39
N THR A 259 -0.46 -25.08 5.62
CA THR A 259 0.63 -25.97 6.06
C THR A 259 0.61 -26.25 7.55
N GLU A 260 0.37 -25.26 8.37
CA GLU A 260 0.44 -25.37 9.84
C GLU A 260 -0.94 -25.62 10.48
N ARG A 261 -2.01 -25.14 9.84
CA ARG A 261 -3.37 -25.24 10.37
C ARG A 261 -4.25 -26.22 9.59
N HIS A 262 -3.70 -26.86 8.56
CA HIS A 262 -4.36 -27.89 7.74
C HIS A 262 -5.70 -27.46 7.17
N MET A 263 -5.87 -26.15 6.91
CA MET A 263 -7.06 -25.61 6.27
C MET A 263 -7.05 -25.95 4.78
N ASP A 264 -8.18 -26.41 4.26
CA ASP A 264 -8.36 -26.61 2.85
C ASP A 264 -8.57 -25.27 2.10
N LEU A 265 -8.50 -25.31 0.76
CA LEU A 265 -8.58 -24.12 -0.06
C LEU A 265 -9.95 -23.41 0.08
N LYS A 266 -11.04 -24.15 0.34
CA LYS A 266 -12.38 -23.58 0.56
C LYS A 266 -12.45 -22.80 1.88
N GLN A 267 -11.87 -23.35 2.93
CA GLN A 267 -11.78 -22.69 4.22
C GLN A 267 -10.92 -21.42 4.15
N ILE A 268 -9.80 -21.49 3.41
CA ILE A 268 -8.95 -20.30 3.15
C ILE A 268 -9.76 -19.23 2.41
N ALA A 269 -10.51 -19.60 1.36
CA ALA A 269 -11.37 -18.66 0.63
C ALA A 269 -12.40 -17.98 1.54
N LEU A 270 -12.95 -18.74 2.52
CA LEU A 270 -13.99 -18.25 3.41
C LEU A 270 -13.47 -17.30 4.50
N PHE A 271 -12.22 -17.43 4.91
CA PHE A 271 -11.71 -16.74 6.09
C PHE A 271 -10.48 -15.83 5.85
N ALA A 272 -9.65 -16.08 4.82
CA ALA A 272 -8.40 -15.34 4.63
C ALA A 272 -8.59 -13.86 4.20
N TRP A 273 -9.79 -13.43 3.87
CA TRP A 273 -10.12 -12.04 3.59
C TRP A 273 -10.44 -11.23 4.87
N LEU A 274 -10.78 -11.88 5.98
CA LEU A 274 -11.17 -11.20 7.23
C LEU A 274 -10.10 -10.26 7.78
N PRO A 275 -8.79 -10.60 7.78
CA PRO A 275 -7.74 -9.68 8.20
C PRO A 275 -7.69 -8.37 7.38
N PHE A 276 -8.03 -8.41 6.10
CA PHE A 276 -8.07 -7.21 5.24
C PHE A 276 -9.28 -6.34 5.56
N LEU A 277 -10.44 -6.94 5.86
CA LEU A 277 -11.59 -6.19 6.34
C LEU A 277 -11.29 -5.53 7.69
N ALA A 278 -10.67 -6.25 8.61
CA ALA A 278 -10.25 -5.70 9.90
C ALA A 278 -9.23 -4.56 9.71
N ALA A 279 -8.34 -4.66 8.72
CA ALA A 279 -7.41 -3.60 8.37
C ALA A 279 -8.13 -2.32 7.96
N ASP A 280 -9.17 -2.39 7.12
CA ASP A 280 -9.95 -1.21 6.74
C ASP A 280 -10.58 -0.52 7.95
N LEU A 281 -11.18 -1.32 8.86
CA LEU A 281 -11.71 -0.79 10.11
C LEU A 281 -10.62 -0.15 10.97
N GLY A 282 -9.42 -0.72 11.00
CA GLY A 282 -8.26 -0.16 11.69
C GLY A 282 -7.81 1.18 11.13
N GLY A 283 -7.74 1.30 9.81
CA GLY A 283 -7.42 2.56 9.13
C GLY A 283 -8.43 3.68 9.43
N LEU A 284 -9.73 3.34 9.37
CA LEU A 284 -10.80 4.27 9.75
C LEU A 284 -10.68 4.66 11.23
N PHE A 285 -10.53 3.69 12.12
CA PHE A 285 -10.37 3.94 13.55
C PHE A 285 -9.19 4.87 13.84
N GLY A 286 -8.02 4.63 13.22
CA GLY A 286 -6.83 5.49 13.34
C GLY A 286 -7.12 6.93 12.92
N GLY A 287 -7.89 7.11 11.83
CA GLY A 287 -8.32 8.42 11.36
C GLY A 287 -9.17 9.18 12.39
N TYR A 288 -10.06 8.50 13.11
CA TYR A 288 -10.90 9.10 14.15
C TYR A 288 -10.21 9.20 15.52
N LEU A 289 -9.29 8.31 15.84
CA LEU A 289 -8.61 8.27 17.13
C LEU A 289 -7.84 9.56 17.43
N SER A 290 -7.09 10.07 16.47
CA SER A 290 -6.27 11.26 16.69
C SER A 290 -7.11 12.52 16.97
N PRO A 291 -8.16 12.88 16.20
CA PRO A 291 -9.07 13.97 16.57
C PRO A 291 -9.76 13.76 17.92
N PHE A 292 -10.09 12.53 18.29
CA PHE A 292 -10.67 12.21 19.60
C PHE A 292 -9.68 12.53 20.73
N LEU A 293 -8.40 12.08 20.64
CA LEU A 293 -7.37 12.37 21.61
C LEU A 293 -7.10 13.87 21.76
N MET A 294 -7.11 14.59 20.63
CA MET A 294 -6.94 16.06 20.64
C MET A 294 -8.09 16.78 21.34
N LYS A 295 -9.33 16.41 21.03
CA LYS A 295 -10.53 17.11 21.56
C LYS A 295 -10.82 16.76 23.01
N ARG A 296 -10.72 15.47 23.38
CA ARG A 296 -11.09 14.97 24.71
C ARG A 296 -9.95 15.01 25.72
N LEU A 297 -8.75 14.63 25.30
CA LEU A 297 -7.58 14.53 26.18
C LEU A 297 -6.57 15.67 25.99
N ARG A 298 -6.86 16.62 25.09
CA ARG A 298 -6.00 17.78 24.78
C ARG A 298 -4.57 17.42 24.41
N VAL A 299 -4.39 16.23 23.80
CA VAL A 299 -3.10 15.77 23.33
C VAL A 299 -2.68 16.60 22.11
N PRO A 300 -1.44 17.13 22.02
CA PRO A 300 -0.96 17.85 20.85
C PRO A 300 -1.01 16.97 19.58
N LEU A 301 -1.22 17.59 18.40
CA LEU A 301 -1.44 16.90 17.11
C LEU A 301 -0.43 15.77 16.86
N ILE A 302 0.87 16.08 16.87
CA ILE A 302 1.93 15.09 16.61
C ILE A 302 1.86 13.92 17.62
N TRP A 303 1.69 14.24 18.92
CA TRP A 303 1.60 13.22 19.96
C TRP A 303 0.32 12.39 19.92
N SER A 304 -0.79 12.94 19.39
CA SER A 304 -2.02 12.17 19.17
C SER A 304 -1.84 11.11 18.08
N ARG A 305 -1.05 11.41 17.01
CA ARG A 305 -0.68 10.43 15.99
C ARG A 305 0.22 9.33 16.57
N ILE A 306 1.27 9.76 17.30
CA ILE A 306 2.21 8.82 17.92
C ILE A 306 1.53 7.92 18.95
N ALA A 307 0.61 8.44 19.75
CA ALA A 307 -0.15 7.63 20.71
C ALA A 307 -0.97 6.52 20.01
N GLY A 308 -1.58 6.82 18.86
CA GLY A 308 -2.26 5.81 18.06
C GLY A 308 -1.31 4.77 17.45
N VAL A 309 -0.13 5.18 17.00
CA VAL A 309 0.92 4.25 16.52
C VAL A 309 1.38 3.33 17.65
N VAL A 310 1.63 3.86 18.85
CA VAL A 310 2.00 3.07 20.02
C VAL A 310 0.89 2.09 20.41
N LEU A 311 -0.38 2.53 20.40
CA LEU A 311 -1.52 1.63 20.65
C LEU A 311 -1.55 0.48 19.63
N GLY A 312 -1.38 0.77 18.33
CA GLY A 312 -1.32 -0.24 17.29
C GLY A 312 -0.17 -1.23 17.50
N ALA A 313 1.02 -0.72 17.85
CA ALA A 313 2.18 -1.57 18.12
C ALA A 313 1.94 -2.53 19.32
N PHE A 314 1.25 -2.08 20.37
CA PHE A 314 0.84 -2.96 21.46
C PHE A 314 -0.21 -4.00 21.00
N MET A 315 -1.13 -3.64 20.12
CA MET A 315 -2.09 -4.61 19.56
C MET A 315 -1.39 -5.69 18.71
N MET A 316 -0.20 -5.43 18.14
CA MET A 316 0.59 -6.42 17.40
C MET A 316 1.15 -7.55 18.30
N ILE A 317 1.04 -7.45 19.63
CA ILE A 317 1.26 -8.56 20.54
C ILE A 317 0.26 -9.70 20.26
N GLY A 318 -0.97 -9.39 19.84
CA GLY A 318 -1.95 -10.40 19.44
C GLY A 318 -1.42 -11.31 18.32
N PRO A 319 -1.06 -10.79 17.12
CA PRO A 319 -0.42 -11.59 16.07
C PRO A 319 0.84 -12.33 16.51
N ALA A 320 1.65 -11.76 17.43
CA ALA A 320 2.81 -12.46 17.96
C ALA A 320 2.45 -13.78 18.67
N CYS A 321 1.21 -13.90 19.18
CA CYS A 321 0.70 -15.10 19.85
C CYS A 321 0.08 -16.14 18.90
N ILE A 322 0.05 -15.92 17.58
CA ILE A 322 -0.62 -16.81 16.60
C ILE A 322 -0.07 -18.24 16.66
N GLY A 323 1.23 -18.40 16.89
CA GLY A 323 1.85 -19.69 17.01
C GLY A 323 1.49 -20.48 18.29
N LEU A 324 0.92 -19.78 19.28
CA LEU A 324 0.58 -20.37 20.59
C LEU A 324 -0.87 -20.89 20.66
N VAL A 325 -1.73 -20.50 19.73
CA VAL A 325 -3.13 -20.96 19.69
C VAL A 325 -3.26 -22.24 18.87
N ALA A 326 -4.15 -23.13 19.28
CA ALA A 326 -4.36 -24.41 18.61
C ALA A 326 -5.36 -24.31 17.45
N SER A 327 -6.42 -23.51 17.62
CA SER A 327 -7.50 -23.38 16.64
C SER A 327 -7.10 -22.50 15.45
N PRO A 328 -7.36 -22.92 14.20
CA PRO A 328 -7.18 -22.07 13.02
C PRO A 328 -8.03 -20.80 13.07
N TYR A 329 -9.21 -20.85 13.68
CA TYR A 329 -10.10 -19.70 13.81
C TYR A 329 -9.59 -18.67 14.81
N GLU A 330 -8.95 -19.11 15.90
CA GLU A 330 -8.26 -18.22 16.83
C GLU A 330 -7.06 -17.54 16.14
N ALA A 331 -6.29 -18.28 15.34
CA ALA A 331 -5.21 -17.71 14.55
C ALA A 331 -5.74 -16.63 13.59
N ILE A 332 -6.86 -16.87 12.90
CA ILE A 332 -7.51 -15.89 12.02
C ILE A 332 -7.98 -14.67 12.81
N ALA A 333 -8.57 -14.86 13.99
CA ALA A 333 -8.97 -13.72 14.84
C ALA A 333 -7.75 -12.87 15.25
N LEU A 334 -6.63 -13.49 15.59
CA LEU A 334 -5.38 -12.77 15.89
C LEU A 334 -4.79 -12.08 14.64
N PHE A 335 -4.90 -12.68 13.44
CA PHE A 335 -4.57 -12.00 12.20
C PHE A 335 -5.48 -10.79 11.94
N CYS A 336 -6.76 -10.86 12.30
CA CYS A 336 -7.67 -9.70 12.21
C CYS A 336 -7.23 -8.57 13.16
N VAL A 337 -6.81 -8.89 14.39
CA VAL A 337 -6.23 -7.89 15.30
C VAL A 337 -4.98 -7.26 14.68
N GLY A 338 -4.12 -8.07 14.05
CA GLY A 338 -2.92 -7.61 13.36
C GLY A 338 -3.24 -6.72 12.16
N GLY A 339 -4.19 -7.10 11.33
CA GLY A 339 -4.65 -6.30 10.19
C GLY A 339 -5.15 -4.92 10.63
N PHE A 340 -6.04 -4.91 11.64
CA PHE A 340 -6.55 -3.68 12.26
C PHE A 340 -5.42 -2.79 12.78
N ALA A 341 -4.51 -3.36 13.57
CA ALA A 341 -3.39 -2.65 14.17
C ALA A 341 -2.44 -2.07 13.12
N HIS A 342 -2.05 -2.90 12.14
CA HIS A 342 -1.14 -2.47 11.06
C HIS A 342 -1.71 -1.30 10.26
N GLN A 343 -2.96 -1.38 9.83
CA GLN A 343 -3.54 -0.32 9.00
C GLN A 343 -3.78 0.97 9.81
N MET A 344 -4.07 0.87 11.10
CA MET A 344 -4.10 2.01 12.01
C MET A 344 -2.72 2.67 12.09
N ILE A 345 -1.65 1.90 12.29
CA ILE A 345 -0.26 2.39 12.29
C ILE A 345 0.06 3.07 10.96
N SER A 346 -0.19 2.40 9.85
CA SER A 346 0.11 2.89 8.50
C SER A 346 -0.58 4.22 8.20
N ALA A 347 -1.87 4.33 8.51
CA ALA A 347 -2.65 5.56 8.31
C ALA A 347 -2.08 6.72 9.13
N LEU A 348 -1.74 6.47 10.41
CA LEU A 348 -1.23 7.50 11.31
C LEU A 348 0.20 7.94 10.96
N VAL A 349 1.08 7.01 10.56
CA VAL A 349 2.46 7.34 10.14
C VAL A 349 2.46 8.12 8.83
N ASN A 350 1.61 7.76 7.87
CA ASN A 350 1.45 8.52 6.62
C ASN A 350 0.92 9.93 6.87
N THR A 351 -0.06 10.08 7.78
CA THR A 351 -0.58 11.39 8.16
C THR A 351 0.47 12.21 8.91
N LEU A 352 1.26 11.58 9.78
CA LEU A 352 2.36 12.24 10.50
C LEU A 352 3.39 12.83 9.52
N ALA A 353 3.68 12.16 8.38
CA ALA A 353 4.55 12.71 7.35
C ALA A 353 4.01 14.03 6.80
N ALA A 354 2.71 14.13 6.56
CA ALA A 354 2.08 15.38 6.11
C ALA A 354 2.06 16.47 7.20
N ASP A 355 2.04 16.07 8.49
CA ASP A 355 2.00 17.01 9.61
C ASP A 355 3.40 17.62 9.95
N VAL A 356 4.51 16.93 9.61
CA VAL A 356 5.87 17.34 10.00
C VAL A 356 6.74 17.87 8.86
N PHE A 357 6.32 17.68 7.61
CA PHE A 357 7.00 18.20 6.42
C PHE A 357 6.21 19.32 5.76
N GLU A 358 6.93 20.24 5.11
CA GLU A 358 6.30 21.26 4.28
C GLU A 358 5.63 20.63 3.04
N PRO A 359 4.57 21.26 2.50
CA PRO A 359 3.83 20.70 1.37
C PRO A 359 4.70 20.26 0.18
N GLY A 360 5.81 20.98 -0.08
CA GLY A 360 6.76 20.63 -1.16
C GLY A 360 7.74 19.52 -0.81
N GLU A 361 7.82 19.07 0.45
CA GLU A 361 8.71 18.01 0.94
C GLU A 361 7.98 16.69 1.17
N VAL A 362 6.65 16.75 1.40
CA VAL A 362 5.83 15.57 1.77
C VAL A 362 5.95 14.44 0.74
N GLY A 363 5.93 14.77 -0.55
CA GLY A 363 6.06 13.76 -1.60
C GLY A 363 7.39 13.02 -1.57
N THR A 364 8.49 13.75 -1.36
CA THR A 364 9.84 13.17 -1.23
C THR A 364 9.93 12.31 0.03
N ALA A 365 9.49 12.84 1.18
CA ALA A 365 9.53 12.11 2.44
C ALA A 365 8.69 10.83 2.40
N ALA A 366 7.46 10.90 1.88
CA ALA A 366 6.57 9.75 1.75
C ALA A 366 7.10 8.70 0.76
N GLY A 367 7.67 9.13 -0.37
CA GLY A 367 8.24 8.23 -1.37
C GLY A 367 9.43 7.43 -0.83
N PHE A 368 10.40 8.09 -0.19
CA PHE A 368 11.55 7.38 0.39
C PHE A 368 11.19 6.57 1.63
N ALA A 369 10.20 7.01 2.44
CA ALA A 369 9.68 6.20 3.53
C ALA A 369 8.92 4.96 3.01
N GLY A 370 8.22 5.08 1.90
CA GLY A 370 7.60 3.94 1.20
C GLY A 370 8.63 2.93 0.69
N MET A 371 9.75 3.41 0.13
CA MET A 371 10.85 2.54 -0.27
C MET A 371 11.46 1.80 0.94
N ALA A 372 11.65 2.49 2.08
CA ALA A 372 12.10 1.86 3.32
C ALA A 372 11.13 0.76 3.79
N ALA A 373 9.82 1.00 3.69
CA ALA A 373 8.78 0.02 3.99
C ALA A 373 8.94 -1.26 3.14
N TRP A 374 9.06 -1.13 1.81
CA TRP A 374 9.25 -2.27 0.92
C TRP A 374 10.53 -3.05 1.20
N ILE A 375 11.63 -2.36 1.57
CA ILE A 375 12.88 -3.01 1.99
C ILE A 375 12.66 -3.83 3.28
N GLY A 376 11.92 -3.28 4.26
CA GLY A 376 11.56 -3.98 5.48
C GLY A 376 10.72 -5.24 5.21
N GLY A 377 9.70 -5.12 4.36
CA GLY A 377 8.86 -6.24 3.93
C GLY A 377 9.65 -7.33 3.20
N LEU A 378 10.56 -6.94 2.28
CA LEU A 378 11.46 -7.86 1.57
C LEU A 378 12.36 -8.62 2.55
N GLY A 379 13.03 -7.89 3.46
CA GLY A 379 13.92 -8.50 4.45
C GLY A 379 13.19 -9.52 5.31
N PHE A 380 11.98 -9.21 5.75
CA PHE A 380 11.16 -10.11 6.55
C PHE A 380 10.69 -11.33 5.73
N SER A 381 10.24 -11.14 4.49
CA SER A 381 9.83 -12.26 3.61
C SER A 381 10.98 -13.24 3.37
N LEU A 382 12.21 -12.73 3.16
CA LEU A 382 13.39 -13.58 3.01
C LEU A 382 13.75 -14.29 4.32
N MET A 383 13.59 -13.63 5.47
CA MET A 383 13.79 -14.24 6.79
C MET A 383 12.79 -15.37 7.03
N VAL A 384 11.51 -15.18 6.69
CA VAL A 384 10.48 -16.25 6.79
C VAL A 384 10.88 -17.42 5.90
N GLY A 385 11.27 -17.17 4.65
CA GLY A 385 11.71 -18.23 3.72
C GLY A 385 12.90 -19.05 4.21
N ALA A 386 13.89 -18.39 4.84
CA ALA A 386 15.10 -19.05 5.32
C ALA A 386 14.90 -19.83 6.62
N LEU A 387 13.94 -19.42 7.47
CA LEU A 387 13.83 -19.90 8.83
C LEU A 387 12.55 -20.71 9.10
N ALA A 388 11.44 -20.50 8.36
CA ALA A 388 10.16 -21.14 8.67
C ALA A 388 10.25 -22.67 8.70
N ASP A 389 10.95 -23.28 7.74
CA ASP A 389 11.13 -24.75 7.71
C ASP A 389 12.07 -25.26 8.81
N LYS A 390 12.87 -24.39 9.46
CA LYS A 390 13.87 -24.78 10.49
C LYS A 390 13.36 -24.59 11.91
N ILE A 391 12.70 -23.46 12.18
CA ILE A 391 12.27 -23.05 13.53
C ILE A 391 10.74 -22.89 13.65
N GLY A 392 10.01 -23.12 12.56
CA GLY A 392 8.56 -22.92 12.49
C GLY A 392 8.17 -21.45 12.38
N TYR A 393 6.87 -21.19 12.27
CA TYR A 393 6.32 -19.84 12.14
C TYR A 393 6.16 -19.09 13.48
N THR A 394 6.08 -19.80 14.61
CA THR A 394 5.86 -19.18 15.93
C THR A 394 6.88 -18.12 16.30
N PRO A 395 8.21 -18.36 16.20
CA PRO A 395 9.20 -17.31 16.48
C PRO A 395 9.14 -16.14 15.49
N LEU A 396 8.71 -16.40 14.23
CA LEU A 396 8.60 -15.38 13.19
C LEU A 396 7.42 -14.44 13.45
N PHE A 397 6.30 -14.95 13.96
CA PHE A 397 5.20 -14.10 14.43
C PHE A 397 5.59 -13.29 15.66
N GLY A 398 6.38 -13.87 16.57
CA GLY A 398 6.97 -13.12 17.69
C GLY A 398 7.86 -11.98 17.22
N ALA A 399 8.72 -12.22 16.22
CA ALA A 399 9.56 -11.20 15.61
C ALA A 399 8.72 -10.09 14.93
N LEU A 400 7.60 -10.45 14.28
CA LEU A 400 6.70 -9.49 13.65
C LEU A 400 6.12 -8.49 14.67
N GLY A 401 5.61 -9.00 15.81
CA GLY A 401 5.14 -8.13 16.89
C GLY A 401 6.25 -7.28 17.52
N ALA A 402 7.46 -7.84 17.68
CA ALA A 402 8.61 -7.09 18.18
C ALA A 402 9.02 -5.95 17.22
N PHE A 403 8.93 -6.16 15.92
CA PHE A 403 9.27 -5.13 14.91
C PHE A 403 8.39 -3.89 15.07
N ASP A 404 7.08 -4.04 15.19
CA ASP A 404 6.17 -2.90 15.37
C ASP A 404 6.43 -2.16 16.70
N LEU A 405 6.73 -2.89 17.79
CA LEU A 405 7.09 -2.29 19.06
C LEU A 405 8.41 -1.50 18.98
N ILE A 406 9.43 -2.05 18.30
CA ILE A 406 10.71 -1.37 18.04
C ILE A 406 10.46 -0.12 17.21
N GLY A 407 9.69 -0.24 16.12
CA GLY A 407 9.33 0.88 15.25
C GLY A 407 8.63 2.01 15.99
N ALA A 408 7.67 1.68 16.85
CA ALA A 408 6.96 2.65 17.68
C ALA A 408 7.88 3.30 18.73
N ALA A 409 8.73 2.52 19.39
CA ALA A 409 9.69 3.06 20.38
C ALA A 409 10.68 4.03 19.72
N LEU A 410 11.26 3.66 18.58
CA LEU A 410 12.17 4.53 17.82
C LEU A 410 11.46 5.79 17.31
N LEU A 411 10.18 5.67 16.86
CA LEU A 411 9.38 6.83 16.46
C LEU A 411 9.24 7.81 17.63
N VAL A 412 8.90 7.34 18.83
CA VAL A 412 8.79 8.17 20.04
C VAL A 412 10.12 8.85 20.37
N ILE A 413 11.24 8.11 20.35
CA ILE A 413 12.57 8.63 20.69
C ILE A 413 12.99 9.71 19.69
N LEU A 414 12.85 9.46 18.39
CA LEU A 414 13.27 10.39 17.35
C LEU A 414 12.38 11.65 17.34
N MET A 415 11.06 11.50 17.52
CA MET A 415 10.14 12.63 17.50
C MET A 415 10.21 13.50 18.76
N ARG A 416 10.63 12.98 19.92
CA ARG A 416 10.93 13.79 21.11
C ARG A 416 12.00 14.85 20.82
N GLY A 417 13.03 14.50 20.05
CA GLY A 417 14.05 15.45 19.62
C GLY A 417 13.49 16.57 18.73
N VAL A 418 12.67 16.22 17.74
CA VAL A 418 12.07 17.19 16.80
C VAL A 418 11.21 18.23 17.54
N THR A 419 10.38 17.79 18.48
CA THR A 419 9.51 18.71 19.25
C THR A 419 10.30 19.58 20.24
N ARG A 420 11.43 19.12 20.73
CA ARG A 420 12.33 19.90 21.61
C ARG A 420 13.06 20.99 20.82
N ASP A 421 13.60 20.64 19.65
CA ASP A 421 14.33 21.58 18.80
C ASP A 421 13.42 22.73 18.31
N ALA A 422 12.18 22.41 17.92
CA ALA A 422 11.18 23.41 17.53
C ALA A 422 10.80 24.37 18.69
N ARG A 423 10.80 23.88 19.94
CA ARG A 423 10.57 24.74 21.13
C ARG A 423 11.76 25.65 21.39
N LEU A 424 12.99 25.14 21.27
CA LEU A 424 14.20 25.93 21.48
C LEU A 424 14.34 27.05 20.45
N GLN A 425 14.01 26.77 19.17
CA GLN A 425 14.00 27.78 18.11
C GLN A 425 12.97 28.90 18.35
N ARG A 426 11.78 28.57 18.88
CA ARG A 426 10.75 29.57 19.22
C ARG A 426 11.17 30.45 20.38
N VAL A 427 11.86 29.91 21.38
CA VAL A 427 12.37 30.65 22.51
C VAL A 427 13.53 31.56 22.06
N GLY A 428 14.44 31.09 21.20
CA GLY A 428 15.54 31.88 20.63
C GLY A 428 15.06 33.05 19.78
N ASN A 429 14.07 32.84 18.92
CA ASN A 429 13.49 33.89 18.06
C ASN A 429 12.61 34.89 18.86
N GLY A 430 11.98 34.47 19.96
CA GLY A 430 11.21 35.35 20.84
C GLY A 430 12.10 36.27 21.70
N ALA A 431 13.30 35.82 22.03
CA ALA A 431 14.26 36.64 22.78
C ALA A 431 14.97 37.73 21.90
N GLY A 432 15.05 37.50 20.57
CA GLY A 432 15.63 38.45 19.63
C GLY A 432 14.66 39.54 19.14
N SER A 433 13.37 39.46 19.44
CA SER A 433 12.36 40.48 19.07
C SER A 433 12.03 41.44 20.22
N ALA A 434 12.63 41.26 21.39
CA ALA A 434 12.44 42.09 22.58
C ALA A 434 13.69 42.92 22.95
N ALA A 435 14.73 42.94 22.10
CA ALA A 435 15.87 43.84 22.12
C ALA A 435 15.82 44.76 20.89
#